data_648c7c0927f7fd9af8372ce7c9c13765
#
_entry.id   648c7c0927f7fd9af8372ce7c9c13765
#
_cell.length_a   1.000
_cell.length_b   1.000
_cell.length_c   1.000
_cell.angle_alpha   90.00
_cell.angle_beta   90.00
_cell.angle_gamma   90.00
#
_symmetry.space_group_name_H-M   'P 1'
#
loop_
_entity.id
_entity.type
_entity.pdbx_description
1 polymer ?
#
loop_
_entity_poly.entity_id
_entity_poly.type
_entity_poly.pdbx_seq_one_letter_code
_entity_poly.pdbx_strand_id
1 'polypeptide(L)'
;TLVGTMSMPDKLFYPVGTITMILIFKAHIPHDKENESWFGYWKDDGYKVLKHTGRKDFGEWKNIKKEWLKSFKSNKIEIGKSAFEIVKSDEEWACECFLETNHKDLSEEVYIKEMQKYLSFKFLNQNIFKLQNISSDKFQTIDFEKNTEWKPYFIKDLFEINSASNYKNYIIDSSEKGKVPFITSSAVNNACYAFVDVEPKINGNTISVSKDGSVCNAFYQELPWCGNGHICSYNSNNKDFNKYHAFFIIPLINSERYRFNFGRSFKKEIMNETIINLPSKMNIETNKYEPDWAYMENYIKSLPYSKEL
;
A
#
# COMPACT_ATOMS: atom_id res chain seq x y z
N THR A 1 -1.73 -32.46 11.76
CA THR A 1 -0.98 -31.58 10.82
C THR A 1 -1.89 -30.50 10.29
N LEU A 2 -1.37 -29.28 10.08
CA LEU A 2 -2.06 -28.20 9.39
C LEU A 2 -2.09 -28.53 7.89
N VAL A 3 -3.28 -28.52 7.29
CA VAL A 3 -3.48 -28.76 5.85
C VAL A 3 -3.56 -27.44 5.10
N GLY A 4 -4.22 -26.46 5.71
CA GLY A 4 -4.34 -25.15 5.12
C GLY A 4 -5.10 -24.15 5.97
N THR A 5 -5.02 -22.90 5.60
CA THR A 5 -5.76 -21.79 6.20
C THR A 5 -6.50 -21.01 5.12
N MET A 6 -7.63 -20.42 5.48
CA MET A 6 -8.41 -19.55 4.59
C MET A 6 -8.78 -18.29 5.35
N SER A 7 -8.25 -17.14 4.95
CA SER A 7 -8.69 -15.85 5.47
C SER A 7 -9.98 -15.44 4.79
N MET A 8 -10.92 -14.95 5.58
CA MET A 8 -12.28 -14.60 5.15
C MET A 8 -12.37 -13.11 4.84
N PRO A 9 -13.41 -12.65 4.11
CA PRO A 9 -13.64 -11.24 3.84
C PRO A 9 -13.72 -10.39 5.10
N ASP A 10 -13.17 -9.19 5.05
CA ASP A 10 -13.09 -8.24 6.17
C ASP A 10 -14.45 -7.77 6.71
N LYS A 11 -15.51 -7.87 5.90
CA LYS A 11 -16.87 -7.45 6.24
C LYS A 11 -17.85 -8.61 6.44
N LEU A 12 -17.33 -9.82 6.63
CA LEU A 12 -18.17 -11.02 6.77
C LEU A 12 -19.19 -10.88 7.91
N PHE A 13 -18.77 -10.30 9.04
CA PHE A 13 -19.60 -10.13 10.25
C PHE A 13 -20.07 -8.68 10.47
N TYR A 14 -20.26 -7.92 9.40
CA TYR A 14 -20.77 -6.54 9.51
C TYR A 14 -22.01 -6.44 10.44
N PRO A 15 -22.10 -5.44 11.34
CA PRO A 15 -21.24 -4.25 11.45
C PRO A 15 -19.96 -4.43 12.29
N VAL A 16 -19.69 -5.63 12.78
CA VAL A 16 -18.49 -5.92 13.54
C VAL A 16 -17.31 -6.07 12.59
N GLY A 17 -16.23 -5.36 12.85
CA GLY A 17 -15.01 -5.37 12.03
C GLY A 17 -14.07 -6.55 12.36
N THR A 18 -14.62 -7.72 12.74
CA THR A 18 -13.83 -8.91 13.04
C THR A 18 -13.40 -9.59 11.75
N ILE A 19 -12.11 -9.76 11.59
CA ILE A 19 -11.51 -10.57 10.54
C ILE A 19 -11.33 -11.99 11.09
N THR A 20 -11.74 -12.98 10.30
CA THR A 20 -11.73 -14.39 10.72
C THR A 20 -10.99 -15.24 9.69
N MET A 21 -10.51 -16.40 10.16
CA MET A 21 -9.90 -17.40 9.30
C MET A 21 -10.46 -18.80 9.62
N ILE A 22 -10.39 -19.69 8.64
CA ILE A 22 -10.70 -21.11 8.77
C ILE A 22 -9.37 -21.85 8.79
N LEU A 23 -9.14 -22.64 9.83
CA LEU A 23 -7.98 -23.53 9.94
C LEU A 23 -8.42 -24.96 9.68
N ILE A 24 -7.71 -25.64 8.77
CA ILE A 24 -8.00 -27.02 8.38
C ILE A 24 -6.89 -27.92 8.86
N PHE A 25 -7.24 -28.86 9.74
CA PHE A 25 -6.30 -29.82 10.30
C PHE A 25 -6.66 -31.27 9.93
N LYS A 26 -5.64 -32.08 9.73
CA LYS A 26 -5.76 -33.54 9.74
C LYS A 26 -5.42 -34.02 11.15
N ALA A 27 -6.42 -34.57 11.82
CA ALA A 27 -6.31 -35.03 13.20
C ALA A 27 -5.33 -36.19 13.33
N HIS A 28 -4.76 -36.38 14.54
CA HIS A 28 -3.88 -37.47 14.92
C HIS A 28 -2.58 -37.64 14.10
N ILE A 29 -2.22 -36.66 13.29
CA ILE A 29 -0.96 -36.63 12.56
C ILE A 29 -0.18 -35.38 13.01
N PRO A 30 0.98 -35.51 13.63
CA PRO A 30 1.85 -34.40 13.95
C PRO A 30 2.17 -33.57 12.70
N HIS A 31 2.34 -32.26 12.86
CA HIS A 31 2.81 -31.43 11.78
C HIS A 31 4.32 -31.58 11.60
N ASP A 32 4.72 -32.01 10.43
CA ASP A 32 6.14 -32.10 10.08
C ASP A 32 6.61 -30.65 9.74
N LYS A 33 7.81 -30.32 10.22
CA LYS A 33 8.41 -28.99 10.03
C LYS A 33 8.72 -28.66 8.56
N GLU A 34 8.82 -29.68 7.72
CA GLU A 34 9.11 -29.53 6.28
C GLU A 34 7.83 -29.58 5.42
N ASN A 35 6.65 -29.77 6.03
CA ASN A 35 5.40 -29.83 5.30
C ASN A 35 4.87 -28.44 4.99
N GLU A 36 4.65 -28.20 3.70
CA GLU A 36 3.92 -27.01 3.25
C GLU A 36 2.43 -27.11 3.57
N SER A 37 1.86 -26.00 3.99
CA SER A 37 0.42 -25.81 4.16
C SER A 37 -0.12 -24.87 3.11
N TRP A 38 -1.35 -25.10 2.67
CA TRP A 38 -2.00 -24.23 1.69
C TRP A 38 -2.63 -23.01 2.38
N PHE A 39 -2.40 -21.83 1.82
CA PHE A 39 -2.95 -20.54 2.28
C PHE A 39 -3.83 -19.94 1.19
N GLY A 40 -5.08 -19.60 1.54
CA GLY A 40 -6.02 -19.00 0.61
C GLY A 40 -6.79 -17.83 1.20
N TYR A 41 -7.05 -16.81 0.37
CA TYR A 41 -7.74 -15.59 0.79
C TYR A 41 -9.05 -15.38 0.05
N TRP A 42 -10.16 -15.56 0.71
CA TRP A 42 -11.48 -15.26 0.20
C TRP A 42 -11.77 -13.76 0.36
N LYS A 43 -11.29 -12.95 -0.59
CA LYS A 43 -11.45 -11.49 -0.60
C LYS A 43 -12.91 -11.08 -0.76
N ASP A 44 -13.70 -11.86 -1.51
CA ASP A 44 -15.07 -11.54 -1.86
C ASP A 44 -15.95 -12.79 -1.67
N ASP A 45 -17.16 -12.58 -1.16
CA ASP A 45 -18.19 -13.60 -1.01
C ASP A 45 -19.48 -13.25 -1.75
N GLY A 46 -19.43 -12.25 -2.62
CA GLY A 46 -20.59 -11.78 -3.41
C GLY A 46 -21.58 -10.94 -2.63
N TYR A 47 -21.28 -10.58 -1.38
CA TYR A 47 -22.10 -9.68 -0.57
C TYR A 47 -21.50 -8.27 -0.57
N LYS A 48 -22.35 -7.24 -0.64
CA LYS A 48 -21.94 -5.85 -0.50
C LYS A 48 -22.59 -5.19 0.70
N VAL A 49 -21.82 -4.37 1.42
CA VAL A 49 -22.34 -3.55 2.52
C VAL A 49 -23.00 -2.31 1.93
N LEU A 50 -24.30 -2.18 2.14
CA LEU A 50 -25.07 -1.02 1.74
C LEU A 50 -25.41 -0.17 2.96
N LYS A 51 -25.35 1.16 2.78
CA LYS A 51 -25.69 2.13 3.82
C LYS A 51 -27.15 1.86 4.28
N HIS A 52 -27.36 1.78 5.59
CA HIS A 52 -28.64 1.53 6.26
C HIS A 52 -29.32 0.15 6.02
N THR A 53 -28.75 -0.71 5.17
CA THR A 53 -29.32 -2.02 4.84
C THR A 53 -28.45 -3.17 5.37
N GLY A 54 -27.17 -2.91 5.62
CA GLY A 54 -26.21 -3.94 6.00
C GLY A 54 -25.69 -4.72 4.80
N ARG A 55 -25.35 -5.99 5.00
CA ARG A 55 -24.85 -6.88 3.94
C ARG A 55 -26.01 -7.38 3.08
N LYS A 56 -25.88 -7.22 1.76
CA LYS A 56 -26.85 -7.69 0.78
C LYS A 56 -26.20 -8.69 -0.17
N ASP A 57 -26.87 -9.80 -0.41
CA ASP A 57 -26.49 -10.82 -1.40
C ASP A 57 -26.74 -10.32 -2.84
N PHE A 58 -25.75 -10.44 -3.69
CA PHE A 58 -25.83 -10.14 -5.14
C PHE A 58 -25.87 -11.42 -6.00
N GLY A 59 -26.04 -12.58 -5.37
CA GLY A 59 -26.19 -13.87 -6.06
C GLY A 59 -24.90 -14.51 -6.56
N GLU A 60 -23.74 -13.91 -6.29
CA GLU A 60 -22.46 -14.38 -6.81
C GLU A 60 -21.78 -15.46 -5.94
N TRP A 61 -22.23 -15.62 -4.70
CA TRP A 61 -21.60 -16.54 -3.74
C TRP A 61 -21.41 -17.97 -4.27
N LYS A 62 -22.39 -18.50 -4.99
CA LYS A 62 -22.32 -19.88 -5.50
C LYS A 62 -21.14 -20.09 -6.45
N ASN A 63 -20.87 -19.12 -7.31
CA ASN A 63 -19.76 -19.17 -8.27
C ASN A 63 -18.42 -18.95 -7.54
N ILE A 64 -18.35 -17.93 -6.69
CA ILE A 64 -17.17 -17.62 -5.88
C ILE A 64 -16.76 -18.84 -5.05
N LYS A 65 -17.70 -19.45 -4.33
CA LYS A 65 -17.46 -20.68 -3.56
C LYS A 65 -16.92 -21.82 -4.41
N LYS A 66 -17.48 -22.01 -5.62
CA LYS A 66 -17.03 -23.07 -6.53
C LYS A 66 -15.57 -22.85 -6.97
N GLU A 67 -15.21 -21.63 -7.29
CA GLU A 67 -13.82 -21.28 -7.66
C GLU A 67 -12.85 -21.54 -6.51
N TRP A 68 -13.18 -21.10 -5.31
CA TRP A 68 -12.36 -21.30 -4.11
C TRP A 68 -12.17 -22.76 -3.76
N LEU A 69 -13.24 -23.55 -3.77
CA LEU A 69 -13.15 -24.99 -3.54
C LEU A 69 -12.34 -25.70 -4.62
N LYS A 70 -12.40 -25.20 -5.86
CA LYS A 70 -11.56 -25.72 -6.95
C LYS A 70 -10.08 -25.40 -6.68
N SER A 71 -9.75 -24.16 -6.32
CA SER A 71 -8.38 -23.73 -6.01
C SER A 71 -7.80 -24.56 -4.85
N PHE A 72 -8.53 -24.68 -3.75
CA PHE A 72 -8.12 -25.51 -2.60
C PHE A 72 -7.89 -26.98 -2.96
N LYS A 73 -8.84 -27.58 -3.70
CA LYS A 73 -8.74 -29.02 -4.06
C LYS A 73 -7.66 -29.33 -5.11
N SER A 74 -7.34 -28.36 -5.96
CA SER A 74 -6.30 -28.54 -6.99
C SER A 74 -4.91 -28.17 -6.49
N ASN A 75 -4.78 -27.66 -5.27
CA ASN A 75 -3.53 -27.13 -4.73
C ASN A 75 -2.89 -26.09 -5.66
N LYS A 76 -3.72 -25.29 -6.34
CA LYS A 76 -3.23 -24.29 -7.30
C LYS A 76 -2.79 -23.03 -6.57
N ILE A 77 -1.62 -22.51 -6.92
CA ILE A 77 -1.14 -21.19 -6.51
C ILE A 77 -1.69 -20.16 -7.50
N GLU A 78 -2.34 -19.13 -6.97
CA GLU A 78 -2.82 -17.98 -7.73
C GLU A 78 -2.35 -16.70 -7.05
N ILE A 79 -1.60 -15.85 -7.79
CA ILE A 79 -1.08 -14.57 -7.28
C ILE A 79 -2.22 -13.75 -6.64
N GLY A 80 -2.01 -13.27 -5.43
CA GLY A 80 -2.98 -12.49 -4.66
C GLY A 80 -4.17 -13.28 -4.12
N LYS A 81 -4.20 -14.63 -4.26
CA LYS A 81 -5.29 -15.48 -3.77
C LYS A 81 -4.81 -16.68 -2.96
N SER A 82 -3.72 -17.32 -3.33
CA SER A 82 -3.23 -18.51 -2.64
C SER A 82 -1.72 -18.66 -2.73
N ALA A 83 -1.15 -19.33 -1.72
CA ALA A 83 0.26 -19.65 -1.61
C ALA A 83 0.43 -21.02 -0.91
N PHE A 84 1.62 -21.59 -1.00
CA PHE A 84 2.09 -22.67 -0.14
C PHE A 84 3.26 -22.17 0.67
N GLU A 85 3.24 -22.47 1.98
CA GLU A 85 4.31 -22.06 2.89
C GLU A 85 4.56 -23.11 3.97
N ILE A 86 5.81 -23.22 4.39
CA ILE A 86 6.23 -23.94 5.58
C ILE A 86 6.10 -23.00 6.76
N VAL A 87 5.26 -23.34 7.73
CA VAL A 87 5.01 -22.47 8.90
C VAL A 87 5.29 -23.19 10.20
N LYS A 88 5.76 -22.46 11.19
CA LYS A 88 6.00 -22.91 12.55
C LYS A 88 4.88 -22.48 13.50
N SER A 89 4.85 -23.06 14.68
CA SER A 89 3.84 -22.79 15.70
C SER A 89 3.86 -21.38 16.26
N ASP A 90 4.99 -20.69 16.18
CA ASP A 90 5.24 -19.34 16.66
C ASP A 90 5.19 -18.27 15.54
N GLU A 91 4.85 -18.68 14.32
CA GLU A 91 4.69 -17.79 13.16
C GLU A 91 3.22 -17.40 12.95
N GLU A 92 3.02 -16.41 12.11
CA GLU A 92 1.68 -15.96 11.73
C GLU A 92 1.06 -16.92 10.69
N TRP A 93 -0.23 -17.23 10.85
CA TRP A 93 -0.95 -18.17 9.96
C TRP A 93 -2.04 -17.51 9.12
N ALA A 94 -2.06 -16.18 9.10
CA ALA A 94 -2.95 -15.45 8.20
C ALA A 94 -2.43 -15.52 6.76
N CYS A 95 -3.27 -15.92 5.82
CA CYS A 95 -2.83 -16.14 4.43
C CYS A 95 -2.31 -14.86 3.76
N GLU A 96 -2.81 -13.71 4.17
CA GLU A 96 -2.39 -12.40 3.65
C GLU A 96 -0.89 -12.14 3.83
N CYS A 97 -0.25 -12.82 4.79
CA CYS A 97 1.18 -12.70 5.05
C CYS A 97 2.02 -13.25 3.91
N PHE A 98 1.51 -14.29 3.25
CA PHE A 98 2.24 -15.11 2.29
C PHE A 98 1.85 -14.86 0.83
N LEU A 99 0.79 -14.09 0.58
CA LEU A 99 0.34 -13.83 -0.78
C LEU A 99 1.29 -12.87 -1.50
N GLU A 100 1.57 -13.15 -2.74
CA GLU A 100 2.21 -12.19 -3.63
C GLU A 100 1.20 -11.14 -4.12
N THR A 101 1.63 -9.89 -4.22
CA THR A 101 0.84 -8.82 -4.83
C THR A 101 1.29 -8.60 -6.26
N ASN A 102 0.34 -8.63 -7.19
CA ASN A 102 0.64 -8.35 -8.59
C ASN A 102 0.67 -6.84 -8.85
N HIS A 103 1.80 -6.22 -8.62
CA HIS A 103 1.98 -4.78 -8.82
C HIS A 103 1.92 -4.37 -10.30
N LYS A 104 2.30 -5.27 -11.22
CA LYS A 104 2.31 -4.98 -12.67
C LYS A 104 0.91 -4.75 -13.23
N ASP A 105 -0.11 -5.37 -12.64
CA ASP A 105 -1.49 -5.31 -13.14
C ASP A 105 -2.31 -4.16 -12.54
N LEU A 106 -1.66 -3.22 -11.83
CA LEU A 106 -2.34 -2.02 -11.37
C LEU A 106 -2.76 -1.17 -12.57
N SER A 107 -4.06 -0.85 -12.63
CA SER A 107 -4.60 -0.03 -13.73
C SER A 107 -4.13 1.42 -13.65
N GLU A 108 -4.06 2.10 -14.78
CA GLU A 108 -3.75 3.54 -14.85
C GLU A 108 -4.66 4.38 -13.94
N GLU A 109 -5.92 3.99 -13.78
CA GLU A 109 -6.89 4.66 -12.92
C GLU A 109 -6.46 4.74 -11.45
N VAL A 110 -5.71 3.75 -10.97
CA VAL A 110 -5.21 3.74 -9.58
C VAL A 110 -4.20 4.87 -9.38
N TYR A 111 -3.28 5.04 -10.31
CA TYR A 111 -2.28 6.12 -10.29
C TYR A 111 -2.93 7.49 -10.44
N ILE A 112 -3.83 7.63 -11.40
CA ILE A 112 -4.60 8.86 -11.64
C ILE A 112 -5.37 9.27 -10.38
N LYS A 113 -5.99 8.33 -9.70
CA LYS A 113 -6.75 8.58 -8.47
C LYS A 113 -5.87 9.10 -7.33
N GLU A 114 -4.65 8.59 -7.17
CA GLU A 114 -3.73 9.10 -6.15
C GLU A 114 -3.28 10.54 -6.48
N MET A 115 -2.99 10.84 -7.75
CA MET A 115 -2.68 12.21 -8.19
C MET A 115 -3.86 13.16 -7.93
N GLN A 116 -5.09 12.76 -8.27
CA GLN A 116 -6.30 13.57 -8.04
C GLN A 116 -6.54 13.86 -6.56
N LYS A 117 -6.32 12.89 -5.67
CA LYS A 117 -6.42 13.09 -4.21
C LYS A 117 -5.43 14.15 -3.73
N TYR A 118 -4.20 14.07 -4.22
CA TYR A 118 -3.15 15.02 -3.86
C TYR A 118 -3.43 16.42 -4.40
N LEU A 119 -3.84 16.56 -5.65
CA LEU A 119 -4.20 17.84 -6.25
C LEU A 119 -5.41 18.48 -5.54
N SER A 120 -6.39 17.67 -5.15
CA SER A 120 -7.52 18.14 -4.34
C SER A 120 -7.05 18.69 -2.99
N PHE A 121 -6.10 18.00 -2.34
CA PHE A 121 -5.48 18.49 -1.10
C PHE A 121 -4.73 19.82 -1.32
N LYS A 122 -3.91 19.93 -2.37
CA LYS A 122 -3.22 21.18 -2.72
C LYS A 122 -4.20 22.32 -2.98
N PHE A 123 -5.27 22.05 -3.72
CA PHE A 123 -6.30 23.05 -4.04
C PHE A 123 -7.01 23.58 -2.78
N LEU A 124 -7.35 22.70 -1.86
CA LEU A 124 -7.98 23.08 -0.59
C LEU A 124 -7.03 23.90 0.30
N ASN A 125 -5.72 23.79 0.09
CA ASN A 125 -4.68 24.44 0.87
C ASN A 125 -3.80 25.39 0.01
N GLN A 126 -4.40 26.07 -0.96
CA GLN A 126 -3.70 26.96 -1.90
C GLN A 126 -3.00 28.17 -1.23
N ASN A 127 -3.33 28.50 0.00
CA ASN A 127 -2.62 29.49 0.81
C ASN A 127 -1.22 29.00 1.26
N ILE A 128 -0.98 27.69 1.25
CA ILE A 128 0.30 27.05 1.59
C ILE A 128 1.01 26.59 0.31
N PHE A 129 0.27 25.96 -0.61
CA PHE A 129 0.80 25.46 -1.88
C PHE A 129 0.58 26.47 -3.01
N LYS A 130 1.65 26.78 -3.74
CA LYS A 130 1.50 27.54 -4.99
C LYS A 130 0.95 26.61 -6.06
N LEU A 131 -0.27 26.86 -6.49
CA LEU A 131 -0.81 26.16 -7.65
C LEU A 131 -0.16 26.73 -8.92
N GLN A 132 0.32 25.83 -9.78
CA GLN A 132 0.74 26.23 -11.12
C GLN A 132 -0.51 26.53 -11.94
N ASN A 133 -0.44 27.55 -12.82
CA ASN A 133 -1.53 27.82 -13.75
C ASN A 133 -1.74 26.58 -14.62
N ILE A 134 -2.96 26.05 -14.61
CA ILE A 134 -3.34 24.93 -15.47
C ILE A 134 -3.17 25.40 -16.91
N SER A 135 -2.12 24.91 -17.59
CA SER A 135 -1.96 25.17 -19.01
C SER A 135 -2.93 24.27 -19.78
N SER A 136 -3.64 24.86 -20.74
CA SER A 136 -4.50 24.11 -21.67
C SER A 136 -3.70 23.29 -22.70
N ASP A 137 -2.40 23.12 -22.47
CA ASP A 137 -1.53 22.41 -23.40
C ASP A 137 -1.96 20.95 -23.51
N LYS A 138 -2.15 20.53 -24.74
CA LYS A 138 -2.47 19.13 -25.09
C LYS A 138 -1.49 18.18 -24.40
N PHE A 139 -2.01 17.07 -23.86
CA PHE A 139 -1.17 15.98 -23.37
C PHE A 139 -0.11 15.64 -24.42
N GLN A 140 1.16 15.79 -24.06
CA GLN A 140 2.21 15.19 -24.85
C GLN A 140 2.21 13.70 -24.56
N THR A 141 1.92 12.90 -25.57
CA THR A 141 2.21 11.46 -25.53
C THR A 141 3.73 11.32 -25.36
N ILE A 142 4.14 10.93 -24.18
CA ILE A 142 5.53 10.56 -23.95
C ILE A 142 5.67 9.14 -24.49
N ASP A 143 6.45 9.00 -25.56
CA ASP A 143 6.79 7.69 -26.10
C ASP A 143 7.87 7.07 -25.22
N PHE A 144 7.56 5.97 -24.57
CA PHE A 144 8.48 5.19 -23.76
C PHE A 144 8.19 3.70 -23.91
N GLU A 145 9.21 2.90 -23.76
CA GLU A 145 9.11 1.46 -23.95
C GLU A 145 8.22 0.84 -22.85
N LYS A 146 7.03 0.37 -23.21
CA LYS A 146 6.06 -0.22 -22.27
C LYS A 146 6.42 -1.65 -21.83
N ASN A 147 7.29 -2.32 -22.59
CA ASN A 147 7.75 -3.67 -22.28
C ASN A 147 9.02 -3.60 -21.42
N THR A 148 8.83 -3.49 -20.10
CA THR A 148 9.93 -3.56 -19.15
C THR A 148 9.77 -4.79 -18.27
N GLU A 149 10.88 -5.35 -17.80
CA GLU A 149 10.87 -6.39 -16.80
C GLU A 149 10.54 -5.80 -15.43
N TRP A 150 9.78 -6.54 -14.63
CA TRP A 150 9.50 -6.18 -13.25
C TRP A 150 10.27 -7.09 -12.33
N LYS A 151 10.98 -6.53 -11.34
CA LYS A 151 11.78 -7.26 -10.37
C LYS A 151 11.37 -6.91 -8.95
N PRO A 152 11.51 -7.85 -7.99
CA PRO A 152 11.23 -7.61 -6.59
C PRO A 152 12.33 -6.80 -5.91
N TYR A 153 11.95 -5.82 -5.09
CA TYR A 153 12.84 -5.02 -4.24
C TYR A 153 12.29 -4.93 -2.83
N PHE A 154 13.13 -5.12 -1.84
CA PHE A 154 12.75 -4.77 -0.47
C PHE A 154 12.63 -3.26 -0.33
N ILE A 155 11.63 -2.81 0.44
CA ILE A 155 11.45 -1.36 0.67
C ILE A 155 12.69 -0.73 1.30
N LYS A 156 13.39 -1.45 2.21
CA LYS A 156 14.64 -0.99 2.82
C LYS A 156 15.78 -0.71 1.82
N ASP A 157 15.77 -1.36 0.66
CA ASP A 157 16.79 -1.14 -0.38
C ASP A 157 16.51 0.13 -1.19
N LEU A 158 15.26 0.59 -1.20
CA LEU A 158 14.80 1.77 -1.92
C LEU A 158 14.74 3.01 -1.03
N PHE A 159 14.45 2.83 0.26
CA PHE A 159 14.17 3.91 1.20
C PHE A 159 14.80 3.68 2.57
N GLU A 160 15.32 4.76 3.13
CA GLU A 160 15.56 4.84 4.56
C GLU A 160 14.25 5.12 5.29
N ILE A 161 13.83 4.23 6.18
CA ILE A 161 12.57 4.34 6.91
C ILE A 161 12.83 4.91 8.30
N ASN A 162 12.21 6.06 8.59
CA ASN A 162 12.33 6.72 9.88
C ASN A 162 10.96 6.95 10.53
N SER A 163 10.87 6.79 11.86
CA SER A 163 9.65 7.11 12.59
C SER A 163 9.48 8.61 12.73
N ALA A 164 8.27 9.12 12.46
CA ALA A 164 7.95 10.53 12.63
C ALA A 164 7.77 10.96 14.11
N SER A 165 8.03 10.07 15.06
CA SER A 165 7.70 10.21 16.49
C SER A 165 8.62 11.16 17.24
N ASN A 166 8.52 12.45 17.03
CA ASN A 166 9.18 13.43 17.89
C ASN A 166 8.24 14.46 18.54
N TYR A 167 6.93 14.33 18.30
CA TYR A 167 5.94 15.19 18.90
C TYR A 167 5.01 14.37 19.82
N LYS A 168 5.56 13.88 20.93
CA LYS A 168 4.75 13.34 22.03
C LYS A 168 3.93 14.48 22.64
N ASN A 169 2.62 14.34 22.66
CA ASN A 169 1.68 15.24 23.34
C ASN A 169 1.60 16.65 22.78
N TYR A 170 1.75 16.86 21.46
CA TYR A 170 1.43 18.14 20.86
C TYR A 170 -0.08 18.32 20.90
N ILE A 171 -0.54 19.18 21.81
CA ILE A 171 -1.91 19.72 21.75
C ILE A 171 -1.86 20.76 20.64
N ILE A 172 -2.43 20.40 19.49
CA ILE A 172 -2.57 21.32 18.37
C ILE A 172 -3.67 22.29 18.77
N ASP A 173 -3.28 23.49 19.17
CA ASP A 173 -4.24 24.57 19.27
C ASP A 173 -4.67 24.93 17.84
N SER A 174 -5.92 24.62 17.51
CA SER A 174 -6.50 24.87 16.19
C SER A 174 -6.56 26.38 15.83
N SER A 175 -6.20 27.27 16.76
CA SER A 175 -6.13 28.72 16.55
C SER A 175 -4.81 29.18 15.88
N GLU A 176 -3.72 28.41 15.94
CA GLU A 176 -2.44 28.76 15.32
C GLU A 176 -2.32 28.17 13.92
N LYS A 177 -2.53 29.01 12.91
CA LYS A 177 -2.36 28.67 11.49
C LYS A 177 -0.87 28.72 11.12
N GLY A 178 -0.18 27.58 11.29
CA GLY A 178 1.20 27.41 10.82
C GLY A 178 1.30 27.03 9.32
N LYS A 179 2.51 26.70 8.89
CA LYS A 179 2.80 26.30 7.51
C LYS A 179 3.34 24.88 7.40
N VAL A 180 3.68 24.24 8.51
CA VAL A 180 4.25 22.88 8.55
C VAL A 180 3.12 21.86 8.65
N PRO A 181 2.98 20.93 7.68
CA PRO A 181 1.96 19.90 7.76
C PRO A 181 2.21 18.97 8.97
N PHE A 182 1.18 18.73 9.75
CA PHE A 182 1.17 17.72 10.82
C PHE A 182 0.46 16.46 10.32
N ILE A 183 1.23 15.41 10.08
CA ILE A 183 0.79 14.17 9.46
C ILE A 183 0.38 13.14 10.52
N THR A 184 -0.78 12.52 10.30
CA THR A 184 -1.36 11.51 11.20
C THR A 184 -1.77 10.25 10.41
N SER A 185 -2.18 9.19 11.11
CA SER A 185 -2.64 7.95 10.48
C SER A 185 -4.05 8.08 9.88
N SER A 186 -4.25 9.09 9.03
CA SER A 186 -5.51 9.32 8.29
C SER A 186 -5.43 8.74 6.88
N ALA A 187 -6.57 8.29 6.34
CA ALA A 187 -6.69 7.82 4.95
C ALA A 187 -7.12 8.93 3.98
N VAL A 188 -7.34 10.15 4.47
CA VAL A 188 -7.86 11.28 3.69
C VAL A 188 -7.02 12.53 3.90
N ASN A 189 -7.24 13.55 3.07
CA ASN A 189 -6.60 14.86 3.19
C ASN A 189 -5.05 14.78 3.20
N ASN A 190 -4.46 13.93 2.37
CA ASN A 190 -3.02 13.66 2.32
C ASN A 190 -2.41 13.32 3.71
N ALA A 191 -3.19 12.66 4.57
CA ALA A 191 -2.90 12.38 5.97
C ALA A 191 -2.63 13.62 6.84
N CYS A 192 -2.79 14.84 6.31
CA CYS A 192 -2.59 16.09 7.00
C CYS A 192 -3.78 16.40 7.92
N TYR A 193 -3.52 16.46 9.21
CA TYR A 193 -4.51 16.82 10.22
C TYR A 193 -4.66 18.35 10.33
N ALA A 194 -3.54 19.07 10.35
CA ALA A 194 -3.48 20.53 10.47
C ALA A 194 -2.16 21.07 9.94
N PHE A 195 -2.09 22.38 9.72
CA PHE A 195 -0.82 23.10 9.52
C PHE A 195 -0.45 23.79 10.83
N VAL A 196 0.74 23.54 11.32
CA VAL A 196 1.22 23.97 12.64
C VAL A 196 2.43 24.90 12.51
N ASP A 197 2.64 25.73 13.53
CA ASP A 197 3.79 26.65 13.62
C ASP A 197 4.89 26.01 14.49
N VAL A 198 5.62 25.08 13.90
CA VAL A 198 6.73 24.36 14.54
C VAL A 198 7.87 24.17 13.57
N GLU A 199 9.07 23.88 14.07
CA GLU A 199 10.19 23.47 13.24
C GLU A 199 9.93 22.05 12.67
N PRO A 200 9.93 21.86 11.35
CA PRO A 200 9.74 20.54 10.75
C PRO A 200 10.90 19.62 11.11
N LYS A 201 10.59 18.34 11.36
CA LYS A 201 11.59 17.30 11.70
C LYS A 201 11.92 16.37 10.54
N ILE A 202 11.11 16.38 9.51
CA ILE A 202 11.23 15.49 8.35
C ILE A 202 11.26 16.38 7.11
N ASN A 203 12.20 16.09 6.23
CA ASN A 203 12.32 16.82 4.96
C ASN A 203 11.09 16.59 4.07
N GLY A 204 10.84 17.56 3.19
CA GLY A 204 9.91 17.36 2.06
C GLY A 204 10.48 16.37 1.02
N ASN A 205 9.71 16.16 -0.04
CA ASN A 205 10.00 15.18 -1.08
C ASN A 205 10.18 13.76 -0.53
N THR A 206 9.31 13.36 0.39
CA THR A 206 9.29 12.06 1.04
C THR A 206 7.90 11.41 0.93
N ILE A 207 7.81 10.12 1.23
CA ILE A 207 6.53 9.43 1.35
C ILE A 207 6.25 9.20 2.84
N SER A 208 5.09 9.63 3.32
CA SER A 208 4.60 9.26 4.65
C SER A 208 3.79 7.97 4.58
N VAL A 209 4.02 7.04 5.52
CA VAL A 209 3.31 5.75 5.56
C VAL A 209 2.81 5.47 6.97
N SER A 210 1.53 5.14 7.11
CA SER A 210 0.93 4.86 8.41
C SER A 210 1.21 3.43 8.89
N LYS A 211 1.66 3.30 10.15
CA LYS A 211 1.94 2.01 10.81
C LYS A 211 0.69 1.33 11.34
N ASP A 212 -0.24 2.11 11.81
CA ASP A 212 -1.50 1.69 12.45
C ASP A 212 -2.61 2.70 12.18
N GLY A 213 -3.80 2.53 12.79
CA GLY A 213 -4.97 3.32 12.46
C GLY A 213 -5.45 3.03 11.04
N SER A 214 -5.35 3.99 10.15
CA SER A 214 -5.50 3.75 8.70
C SER A 214 -4.21 3.13 8.15
N VAL A 215 -3.91 1.90 8.56
CA VAL A 215 -2.66 1.19 8.31
C VAL A 215 -2.32 1.10 6.82
N CYS A 216 -1.01 1.18 6.51
CA CYS A 216 -0.46 1.06 5.15
C CYS A 216 -1.10 2.05 4.15
N ASN A 217 -1.39 3.29 4.59
CA ASN A 217 -1.69 4.38 3.66
C ASN A 217 -0.42 5.20 3.44
N ALA A 218 -0.04 5.34 2.19
CA ALA A 218 1.12 6.09 1.73
C ALA A 218 0.68 7.38 1.03
N PHE A 219 1.37 8.50 1.33
CA PHE A 219 1.12 9.80 0.72
C PHE A 219 2.42 10.54 0.45
N TYR A 220 2.46 11.28 -0.65
CA TYR A 220 3.58 12.17 -0.97
C TYR A 220 3.54 13.43 -0.13
N GLN A 221 4.65 13.77 0.50
CA GLN A 221 4.82 15.00 1.27
C GLN A 221 5.82 15.90 0.55
N GLU A 222 5.29 16.93 -0.13
CA GLU A 222 6.09 17.90 -0.90
C GLU A 222 6.92 18.79 0.03
N LEU A 223 6.31 19.27 1.10
CA LEU A 223 6.90 20.20 2.05
C LEU A 223 7.57 19.44 3.21
N PRO A 224 8.54 20.05 3.90
CA PRO A 224 8.99 19.58 5.20
C PRO A 224 7.83 19.50 6.18
N TRP A 225 7.80 18.45 7.00
CA TRP A 225 6.64 18.11 7.82
C TRP A 225 7.00 17.57 9.20
N CYS A 226 6.00 17.42 10.04
CA CYS A 226 6.08 16.72 11.31
C CYS A 226 4.90 15.74 11.43
N GLY A 227 4.99 14.79 12.33
CA GLY A 227 3.94 13.79 12.50
C GLY A 227 3.96 13.12 13.86
N ASN A 228 2.95 12.33 14.15
CA ASN A 228 2.88 11.54 15.36
C ASN A 228 3.62 10.19 15.23
N GLY A 229 3.71 9.45 16.34
CA GLY A 229 4.40 8.17 16.41
C GLY A 229 3.78 7.04 15.57
N HIS A 230 2.62 7.26 14.93
CA HIS A 230 1.92 6.28 14.09
C HIS A 230 2.34 6.33 12.62
N ILE A 231 3.26 7.24 12.26
CA ILE A 231 3.71 7.47 10.89
C ILE A 231 5.20 7.18 10.78
N CYS A 232 5.59 6.61 9.64
CA CYS A 232 6.98 6.57 9.17
C CYS A 232 7.16 7.45 7.95
N SER A 233 8.36 8.03 7.80
CA SER A 233 8.82 8.65 6.57
C SER A 233 9.68 7.65 5.79
N TYR A 234 9.47 7.59 4.47
CA TYR A 234 10.30 6.89 3.52
C TYR A 234 11.13 7.92 2.77
N ASN A 235 12.42 7.96 3.08
CA ASN A 235 13.40 8.84 2.45
C ASN A 235 14.12 8.05 1.37
N SER A 236 14.02 8.46 0.12
CA SER A 236 14.58 7.68 -0.98
C SER A 236 16.11 7.64 -0.95
N ASN A 237 16.67 6.47 -1.24
CA ASN A 237 18.08 6.28 -1.48
C ASN A 237 18.52 6.79 -2.88
N ASN A 238 17.57 7.05 -3.79
CA ASN A 238 17.84 7.67 -5.08
C ASN A 238 17.89 9.20 -4.92
N LYS A 239 19.03 9.80 -5.28
CA LYS A 239 19.26 11.25 -5.18
C LYS A 239 18.35 12.07 -6.11
N ASP A 240 17.92 11.48 -7.22
CA ASP A 240 17.06 12.13 -8.22
C ASP A 240 15.57 11.86 -7.95
N PHE A 241 15.24 11.29 -6.78
CA PHE A 241 13.87 11.02 -6.40
C PHE A 241 13.03 12.29 -6.42
N ASN A 242 11.86 12.20 -7.05
CA ASN A 242 10.95 13.32 -7.22
C ASN A 242 9.47 12.87 -7.09
N LYS A 243 8.56 13.82 -7.20
CA LYS A 243 7.11 13.59 -7.11
C LYS A 243 6.60 12.50 -8.05
N TYR A 244 7.11 12.40 -9.27
CA TYR A 244 6.64 11.39 -10.23
C TYR A 244 7.02 9.98 -9.78
N HIS A 245 8.23 9.80 -9.27
CA HIS A 245 8.64 8.53 -8.65
C HIS A 245 7.75 8.18 -7.46
N ALA A 246 7.44 9.17 -6.61
CA ALA A 246 6.55 8.96 -5.47
C ALA A 246 5.15 8.53 -5.91
N PHE A 247 4.56 9.19 -6.92
CA PHE A 247 3.23 8.84 -7.43
C PHE A 247 3.19 7.49 -8.17
N PHE A 248 4.34 7.00 -8.65
CA PHE A 248 4.43 5.63 -9.15
C PHE A 248 4.46 4.62 -8.00
N ILE A 249 5.21 4.88 -6.93
CA ILE A 249 5.45 3.94 -5.83
C ILE A 249 4.29 3.89 -4.83
N ILE A 250 3.63 5.01 -4.55
CA ILE A 250 2.52 5.09 -3.59
C ILE A 250 1.41 4.07 -3.87
N PRO A 251 0.89 3.89 -5.10
CA PRO A 251 -0.11 2.86 -5.39
C PRO A 251 0.39 1.45 -5.12
N LEU A 252 1.68 1.17 -5.33
CA LEU A 252 2.26 -0.14 -5.04
C LEU A 252 2.27 -0.41 -3.53
N ILE A 253 2.69 0.56 -2.71
CA ILE A 253 2.64 0.44 -1.25
C ILE A 253 1.18 0.29 -0.79
N ASN A 254 0.27 1.11 -1.31
CA ASN A 254 -1.15 1.07 -0.95
C ASN A 254 -1.81 -0.26 -1.34
N SER A 255 -1.31 -0.95 -2.36
CA SER A 255 -1.80 -2.27 -2.76
C SER A 255 -1.46 -3.38 -1.77
N GLU A 256 -0.45 -3.18 -0.91
CA GLU A 256 -0.09 -4.09 0.18
C GLU A 256 -1.04 -4.00 1.40
N ARG A 257 -1.93 -3.01 1.43
CA ARG A 257 -2.80 -2.70 2.57
C ARG A 257 -3.65 -3.88 3.03
N TYR A 258 -4.07 -4.76 2.14
CA TYR A 258 -4.89 -5.92 2.49
C TYR A 258 -4.22 -6.88 3.48
N ARG A 259 -2.89 -6.83 3.59
CA ARG A 259 -2.09 -7.64 4.52
C ARG A 259 -2.20 -7.15 5.97
N PHE A 260 -2.69 -5.93 6.20
CA PHE A 260 -2.63 -5.25 7.48
C PHE A 260 -4.01 -4.85 7.99
N ASN A 261 -4.17 -4.88 9.31
CA ASN A 261 -5.41 -4.52 9.98
C ASN A 261 -5.11 -4.08 11.43
N PHE A 262 -6.15 -3.87 12.25
CA PHE A 262 -5.98 -3.47 13.64
C PHE A 262 -5.13 -4.43 14.47
N GLY A 263 -5.23 -5.75 14.22
CA GLY A 263 -4.43 -6.77 14.89
C GLY A 263 -3.03 -6.97 14.30
N ARG A 264 -2.78 -6.43 13.11
CA ARG A 264 -1.53 -6.58 12.36
C ARG A 264 -1.08 -5.24 11.80
N SER A 265 -0.34 -4.48 12.61
CA SER A 265 0.19 -3.17 12.21
C SER A 265 1.37 -3.31 11.24
N PHE A 266 1.53 -2.31 10.37
CA PHE A 266 2.64 -2.21 9.44
C PHE A 266 3.86 -1.59 10.13
N LYS A 267 4.48 -2.35 11.05
CA LYS A 267 5.64 -1.90 11.82
C LYS A 267 6.86 -1.71 10.93
N LYS A 268 7.84 -0.92 11.39
CA LYS A 268 9.07 -0.60 10.64
C LYS A 268 9.83 -1.87 10.20
N GLU A 269 9.88 -2.88 11.04
CA GLU A 269 10.53 -4.16 10.74
C GLU A 269 9.86 -4.84 9.54
N ILE A 270 8.52 -4.86 9.52
CA ILE A 270 7.74 -5.42 8.41
C ILE A 270 7.86 -4.54 7.17
N MET A 271 7.85 -3.20 7.32
CA MET A 271 8.07 -2.27 6.21
C MET A 271 9.40 -2.55 5.50
N ASN A 272 10.47 -2.76 6.26
CA ASN A 272 11.80 -3.05 5.73
C ASN A 272 11.81 -4.33 4.87
N GLU A 273 11.11 -5.36 5.31
CA GLU A 273 11.08 -6.68 4.65
C GLU A 273 9.93 -6.81 3.63
N THR A 274 9.12 -5.78 3.47
CA THR A 274 8.07 -5.78 2.44
C THR A 274 8.69 -5.62 1.06
N ILE A 275 8.24 -6.47 0.13
CA ILE A 275 8.70 -6.49 -1.26
C ILE A 275 7.66 -5.78 -2.13
N ILE A 276 8.13 -4.87 -2.96
CA ILE A 276 7.36 -4.32 -4.08
C ILE A 276 8.07 -4.66 -5.40
N ASN A 277 7.29 -5.00 -6.41
CA ASN A 277 7.84 -5.22 -7.75
C ASN A 277 7.89 -3.89 -8.49
N LEU A 278 9.04 -3.59 -9.11
CA LEU A 278 9.26 -2.36 -9.88
C LEU A 278 9.72 -2.67 -11.30
N PRO A 279 9.37 -1.80 -12.27
CA PRO A 279 10.00 -1.81 -13.58
C PRO A 279 11.50 -1.65 -13.43
N SER A 280 12.25 -2.46 -14.16
CA SER A 280 13.68 -2.64 -13.94
C SER A 280 14.44 -2.68 -15.24
N LYS A 281 15.66 -2.18 -15.22
CA LYS A 281 16.62 -2.25 -16.30
C LYS A 281 17.91 -2.93 -15.86
N MET A 282 18.56 -3.59 -16.81
CA MET A 282 19.88 -4.19 -16.57
C MET A 282 20.95 -3.10 -16.54
N ASN A 283 21.67 -3.02 -15.43
CA ASN A 283 22.88 -2.22 -15.33
C ASN A 283 24.03 -3.03 -15.95
N ILE A 284 24.62 -2.53 -17.05
CA ILE A 284 25.65 -3.23 -17.83
C ILE A 284 26.95 -3.36 -17.03
N GLU A 285 27.26 -2.37 -16.19
CA GLU A 285 28.51 -2.35 -15.42
C GLU A 285 28.50 -3.37 -14.27
N THR A 286 27.37 -3.46 -13.57
CA THR A 286 27.20 -4.34 -12.40
C THR A 286 26.65 -5.71 -12.76
N ASN A 287 26.11 -5.88 -13.96
CA ASN A 287 25.35 -7.05 -14.43
C ASN A 287 24.19 -7.42 -13.46
N LYS A 288 23.52 -6.40 -12.90
CA LYS A 288 22.37 -6.54 -12.00
C LYS A 288 21.21 -5.70 -12.48
N TYR A 289 20.00 -6.15 -12.14
CA TYR A 289 18.81 -5.35 -12.34
C TYR A 289 18.73 -4.23 -11.29
N GLU A 290 18.38 -3.04 -11.75
CA GLU A 290 18.14 -1.85 -10.94
C GLU A 290 16.75 -1.27 -11.28
N PRO A 291 16.10 -0.55 -10.33
CA PRO A 291 14.83 0.12 -10.62
C PRO A 291 14.97 1.09 -11.79
N ASP A 292 14.09 1.02 -12.75
CA ASP A 292 14.06 1.97 -13.86
C ASP A 292 13.28 3.24 -13.47
N TRP A 293 13.97 4.12 -12.77
CA TRP A 293 13.42 5.40 -12.31
C TRP A 293 12.92 6.26 -13.48
N ALA A 294 13.62 6.24 -14.61
CA ALA A 294 13.22 7.00 -15.80
C ALA A 294 11.89 6.48 -16.38
N TYR A 295 11.70 5.16 -16.40
CA TYR A 295 10.42 4.56 -16.79
C TYR A 295 9.29 5.03 -15.85
N MET A 296 9.50 4.94 -14.54
CA MET A 296 8.47 5.33 -13.54
C MET A 296 8.07 6.80 -13.70
N GLU A 297 9.05 7.68 -13.89
CA GLU A 297 8.81 9.10 -14.11
C GLU A 297 8.04 9.35 -15.40
N ASN A 298 8.47 8.76 -16.52
CA ASN A 298 7.82 8.91 -17.82
C ASN A 298 6.40 8.34 -17.82
N TYR A 299 6.20 7.20 -17.14
CA TYR A 299 4.87 6.62 -17.00
C TYR A 299 3.89 7.60 -16.32
N ILE A 300 4.25 8.15 -15.17
CA ILE A 300 3.39 9.12 -14.48
C ILE A 300 3.20 10.39 -15.31
N LYS A 301 4.26 10.91 -15.97
CA LYS A 301 4.16 12.09 -16.85
C LYS A 301 3.24 11.88 -18.05
N SER A 302 3.06 10.63 -18.50
CA SER A 302 2.15 10.29 -19.60
C SER A 302 0.68 10.26 -19.18
N LEU A 303 0.38 10.23 -17.87
CA LEU A 303 -0.97 10.14 -17.36
C LEU A 303 -1.64 11.53 -17.23
N PRO A 304 -2.97 11.60 -17.31
CA PRO A 304 -3.74 12.80 -16.98
C PRO A 304 -3.38 13.36 -15.60
N TYR A 305 -3.43 14.68 -15.45
CA TYR A 305 -3.13 15.43 -14.21
C TYR A 305 -1.67 15.47 -13.77
N SER A 306 -0.76 14.83 -14.50
CA SER A 306 0.66 14.78 -14.10
C SER A 306 1.35 16.16 -14.18
N LYS A 307 0.90 17.05 -15.06
CA LYS A 307 1.46 18.39 -15.21
C LYS A 307 1.11 19.32 -14.04
N GLU A 308 0.00 19.07 -13.37
CA GLU A 308 -0.50 19.84 -12.23
C GLU A 308 0.13 19.41 -10.88
N LEU A 309 0.81 18.29 -10.85
CA LEU A 309 1.55 17.82 -9.65
C LEU A 309 2.70 18.84 -9.24
#